data_a7248d4436c6850a13e0372632af7366
#
_entry.id   a7248d4436c6850a13e0372632af7366
#
_cell.length_a   1.000
_cell.length_b   1.000
_cell.length_c   1.000
_cell.angle_alpha   90.00
_cell.angle_beta   90.00
_cell.angle_gamma   90.00
#
_symmetry.space_group_name_H-M   'P 1'
#
loop_
_entity.id
_entity.type
_entity.pdbx_description
1 polymer ?
#
loop_
_entity_poly.entity_id
_entity_poly.type
_entity_poly.pdbx_seq_one_letter_code
_entity_poly.pdbx_strand_id
1 'polypeptide(L)'
;MNNYKSGMRWSVLAATALLAACGGSSDSRYPTLDGSKPLVIGHRGASGYLPEHTLESYRRAVELGADFIEPDLVATKDGVLVARHEPNITSTTDVASRAEFASRKTKKVVDGVEEEGWFASDFTLAEIKTLRAVQPMAERDQSFNGRYQIPTLEEVLDLAKAEGTKAGRTVGVYPETKHPTYHVNLGLQLEDRLLAILAKYGYTTKASPVIVQSFEVSNLKYLRTKTQVRLVQLVDADDVNPDGTMSLVAPYDKPYDFAVAGDRRTFASLLTPDGLKEVKTYADGIGPWKPYLIPSKQVDANRDGKADDLNGDGRIDDRDRVMMPATDVVKNAHAVGLMVHPYTFRSEARRLASDFKGDPKAEYKLFFELGVDGVFSDFPDVAKAARDH
;
A
#
# COMPACT_ATOMS: atom_id res chain seq x y z
N MET A 1 -21.55 -89.48 -28.96
CA MET A 1 -21.63 -88.80 -30.25
C MET A 1 -22.33 -87.44 -30.02
N ASN A 2 -21.85 -86.41 -30.56
CA ASN A 2 -22.23 -85.01 -30.48
C ASN A 2 -21.80 -84.23 -29.23
N ASN A 3 -20.69 -83.56 -29.42
CA ASN A 3 -20.17 -82.51 -28.57
C ASN A 3 -20.94 -81.17 -28.78
N TYR A 4 -21.36 -80.57 -27.70
CA TYR A 4 -21.76 -79.16 -27.68
C TYR A 4 -20.76 -78.37 -26.82
N LYS A 5 -19.95 -77.52 -27.46
CA LYS A 5 -19.10 -76.52 -26.80
C LYS A 5 -19.92 -75.27 -26.59
N SER A 6 -20.19 -74.89 -25.34
CA SER A 6 -20.77 -73.65 -24.88
C SER A 6 -19.66 -72.57 -24.84
N GLY A 7 -19.75 -71.58 -25.70
CA GLY A 7 -18.86 -70.39 -25.67
C GLY A 7 -19.40 -69.32 -24.76
N MET A 8 -18.64 -69.05 -23.70
CA MET A 8 -18.95 -67.94 -22.76
C MET A 8 -18.41 -66.61 -23.31
N ARG A 9 -19.33 -65.74 -23.68
CA ARG A 9 -18.99 -64.37 -24.10
C ARG A 9 -18.85 -63.49 -22.89
N TRP A 10 -17.66 -62.94 -22.67
CA TRP A 10 -17.41 -61.89 -21.70
C TRP A 10 -17.77 -60.56 -22.26
N SER A 11 -18.81 -59.91 -21.71
CA SER A 11 -19.14 -58.52 -22.04
C SER A 11 -18.30 -57.60 -21.14
N VAL A 12 -17.38 -56.88 -21.75
CA VAL A 12 -16.61 -55.82 -21.10
C VAL A 12 -17.50 -54.60 -21.03
N LEU A 13 -18.01 -54.23 -19.88
CA LEU A 13 -18.62 -52.93 -19.64
C LEU A 13 -17.48 -51.89 -19.52
N ALA A 14 -17.33 -51.04 -20.53
CA ALA A 14 -16.52 -49.83 -20.43
C ALA A 14 -17.29 -48.78 -19.66
N ALA A 15 -16.87 -48.55 -18.38
CA ALA A 15 -17.36 -47.45 -17.59
C ALA A 15 -16.65 -46.17 -18.03
N THR A 16 -17.33 -45.37 -18.85
CA THR A 16 -16.93 -43.99 -19.17
C THR A 16 -17.11 -43.13 -17.95
N ALA A 17 -16.03 -42.85 -17.23
CA ALA A 17 -16.03 -41.80 -16.20
C ALA A 17 -16.11 -40.44 -16.89
N LEU A 18 -17.28 -39.80 -16.84
CA LEU A 18 -17.39 -38.39 -17.14
C LEU A 18 -16.70 -37.61 -16.01
N LEU A 19 -15.49 -37.17 -16.24
CA LEU A 19 -14.88 -36.08 -15.48
C LEU A 19 -15.70 -34.81 -15.79
N ALA A 20 -16.66 -34.49 -14.91
CA ALA A 20 -17.23 -33.16 -14.85
C ALA A 20 -16.12 -32.22 -14.39
N ALA A 21 -15.41 -31.62 -15.35
CA ALA A 21 -14.61 -30.45 -15.10
C ALA A 21 -15.57 -29.36 -14.62
N CYS A 22 -15.65 -29.15 -13.32
CA CYS A 22 -16.17 -27.88 -12.77
C CYS A 22 -15.21 -26.79 -13.21
N GLY A 23 -15.37 -26.32 -14.46
CA GLY A 23 -14.88 -25.06 -14.91
C GLY A 23 -15.67 -23.99 -14.15
N GLY A 24 -15.19 -23.59 -12.98
CA GLY A 24 -15.58 -22.32 -12.42
C GLY A 24 -15.13 -21.26 -13.41
N SER A 25 -16.04 -20.73 -14.23
CA SER A 25 -15.83 -19.48 -14.93
C SER A 25 -15.60 -18.43 -13.84
N SER A 26 -14.33 -18.12 -13.54
CA SER A 26 -14.00 -16.86 -12.90
C SER A 26 -14.38 -15.80 -13.94
N ASP A 27 -15.61 -15.32 -13.91
CA ASP A 27 -15.97 -14.05 -14.51
C ASP A 27 -15.23 -12.95 -13.75
N SER A 28 -13.90 -12.92 -13.93
CA SER A 28 -13.07 -11.84 -13.44
C SER A 28 -13.44 -10.64 -14.28
N ARG A 29 -14.23 -9.75 -13.68
CA ARG A 29 -14.61 -8.47 -14.28
C ARG A 29 -13.38 -7.59 -14.56
N TYR A 30 -12.28 -7.81 -13.83
CA TYR A 30 -11.06 -7.03 -13.90
C TYR A 30 -9.88 -7.90 -14.33
N PRO A 31 -9.00 -7.40 -15.22
CA PRO A 31 -7.87 -8.15 -15.76
C PRO A 31 -6.66 -8.11 -14.79
N THR A 32 -6.84 -8.58 -13.57
CA THR A 32 -5.77 -8.72 -12.57
C THR A 32 -4.80 -9.84 -12.94
N LEU A 33 -3.62 -9.86 -12.34
CA LEU A 33 -2.55 -10.81 -12.61
C LEU A 33 -3.00 -12.28 -12.49
N ASP A 34 -3.82 -12.60 -11.50
CA ASP A 34 -4.29 -13.97 -11.20
C ASP A 34 -5.79 -14.19 -11.50
N GLY A 35 -6.47 -13.19 -12.07
CA GLY A 35 -7.90 -13.23 -12.36
C GLY A 35 -8.79 -13.06 -11.13
N SER A 36 -8.26 -12.78 -9.95
CA SER A 36 -9.05 -12.52 -8.74
C SER A 36 -9.55 -11.07 -8.68
N LYS A 37 -10.51 -10.80 -7.79
CA LYS A 37 -10.93 -9.42 -7.53
C LYS A 37 -9.78 -8.59 -6.98
N PRO A 38 -9.61 -7.31 -7.40
CA PRO A 38 -8.61 -6.42 -6.85
C PRO A 38 -8.78 -6.25 -5.35
N LEU A 39 -7.67 -6.17 -4.60
CA LEU A 39 -7.68 -5.97 -3.16
C LEU A 39 -8.06 -4.53 -2.81
N VAL A 40 -8.82 -4.36 -1.73
CA VAL A 40 -9.01 -3.08 -1.06
C VAL A 40 -8.11 -3.06 0.16
N ILE A 41 -7.12 -2.16 0.16
CA ILE A 41 -6.14 -2.01 1.24
C ILE A 41 -6.47 -0.72 1.98
N GLY A 42 -6.83 -0.83 3.26
CA GLY A 42 -7.11 0.32 4.12
C GLY A 42 -5.81 1.03 4.49
N HIS A 43 -5.47 2.10 3.74
CA HIS A 43 -4.25 2.88 3.86
C HIS A 43 -4.18 3.60 5.20
N ARG A 44 -3.28 3.16 6.07
CA ARG A 44 -3.17 3.59 7.47
C ARG A 44 -4.47 3.35 8.28
N GLY A 45 -5.27 2.37 7.85
CA GLY A 45 -6.63 2.11 8.30
C GLY A 45 -7.70 2.78 7.43
N ALA A 46 -8.78 3.26 8.04
CA ALA A 46 -9.78 4.13 7.40
C ALA A 46 -9.41 5.60 7.70
N SER A 47 -8.22 6.02 7.23
CA SER A 47 -7.59 7.30 7.58
C SER A 47 -8.36 8.53 7.09
N GLY A 48 -9.26 8.36 6.11
CA GLY A 48 -10.19 9.39 5.69
C GLY A 48 -11.24 9.76 6.74
N TYR A 49 -11.49 8.86 7.70
CA TYR A 49 -12.53 9.01 8.72
C TYR A 49 -11.97 9.18 10.14
N LEU A 50 -10.83 8.56 10.45
CA LEU A 50 -10.25 8.51 11.78
C LEU A 50 -8.74 8.84 11.72
N PRO A 51 -8.13 9.29 12.84
CA PRO A 51 -6.68 9.47 12.88
C PRO A 51 -5.94 8.21 12.44
N GLU A 52 -5.02 8.39 11.50
CA GLU A 52 -4.24 7.31 10.89
C GLU A 52 -3.50 6.47 11.92
N HIS A 53 -3.24 5.19 11.57
CA HIS A 53 -2.44 4.27 12.39
C HIS A 53 -2.93 4.13 13.84
N THR A 54 -4.25 4.02 14.02
CA THR A 54 -4.88 3.68 15.31
C THR A 54 -5.64 2.37 15.18
N LEU A 55 -5.80 1.63 16.28
CA LEU A 55 -6.58 0.39 16.26
C LEU A 55 -8.03 0.65 15.83
N GLU A 56 -8.56 1.81 16.17
CA GLU A 56 -9.90 2.24 15.79
C GLU A 56 -10.01 2.47 14.27
N SER A 57 -8.98 3.10 13.66
CA SER A 57 -8.90 3.30 12.21
C SER A 57 -8.80 1.97 11.46
N TYR A 58 -7.99 1.04 11.96
CA TYR A 58 -7.87 -0.30 11.37
C TYR A 58 -9.15 -1.11 11.51
N ARG A 59 -9.79 -1.11 12.69
CA ARG A 59 -11.10 -1.75 12.89
C ARG A 59 -12.13 -1.19 11.92
N ARG A 60 -12.17 0.14 11.81
CA ARG A 60 -13.10 0.82 10.89
C ARG A 60 -12.85 0.40 9.43
N ALA A 61 -11.60 0.28 9.01
CA ALA A 61 -11.27 -0.21 7.66
C ALA A 61 -11.82 -1.62 7.40
N VAL A 62 -11.67 -2.54 8.37
CA VAL A 62 -12.21 -3.91 8.27
C VAL A 62 -13.74 -3.91 8.19
N GLU A 63 -14.42 -3.11 9.01
CA GLU A 63 -15.89 -2.93 8.98
C GLU A 63 -16.36 -2.38 7.64
N LEU A 64 -15.61 -1.47 7.03
CA LEU A 64 -15.86 -0.89 5.72
C LEU A 64 -15.51 -1.84 4.55
N GLY A 65 -14.92 -3.00 4.85
CA GLY A 65 -14.70 -4.08 3.89
C GLY A 65 -13.31 -4.12 3.27
N ALA A 66 -12.31 -3.48 3.88
CA ALA A 66 -10.92 -3.63 3.49
C ALA A 66 -10.48 -5.10 3.59
N ASP A 67 -9.77 -5.60 2.59
CA ASP A 67 -9.20 -6.95 2.57
C ASP A 67 -7.89 -7.01 3.36
N PHE A 68 -7.14 -5.92 3.35
CA PHE A 68 -5.91 -5.70 4.11
C PHE A 68 -5.99 -4.38 4.88
N ILE A 69 -5.33 -4.33 6.05
CA ILE A 69 -5.03 -3.09 6.76
C ILE A 69 -3.53 -2.83 6.69
N GLU A 70 -3.16 -1.57 6.52
CA GLU A 70 -1.77 -1.20 6.24
C GLU A 70 -1.20 -0.36 7.38
N PRO A 71 -0.22 -0.89 8.15
CA PRO A 71 0.57 -0.15 9.11
C PRO A 71 1.95 0.23 8.56
N ASP A 72 2.31 1.52 8.65
CA ASP A 72 3.68 1.99 8.51
C ASP A 72 4.44 1.79 9.82
N LEU A 73 5.66 1.28 9.76
CA LEU A 73 6.40 0.89 10.94
C LEU A 73 7.66 1.72 11.14
N VAL A 74 7.78 2.28 12.34
CA VAL A 74 8.99 2.90 12.87
C VAL A 74 9.38 2.24 14.19
N ALA A 75 10.65 2.35 14.60
CA ALA A 75 11.12 1.78 15.86
C ALA A 75 11.15 2.82 16.98
N THR A 76 10.70 2.41 18.17
CA THR A 76 10.94 3.14 19.42
C THR A 76 12.39 3.04 19.86
N LYS A 77 12.81 3.84 20.86
CA LYS A 77 14.14 3.81 21.47
C LYS A 77 14.54 2.42 22.00
N ASP A 78 13.59 1.68 22.52
CA ASP A 78 13.75 0.31 23.05
C ASP A 78 13.47 -0.77 21.97
N GLY A 79 13.35 -0.37 20.69
CA GLY A 79 13.34 -1.26 19.55
C GLY A 79 12.00 -1.93 19.27
N VAL A 80 10.89 -1.43 19.80
CA VAL A 80 9.55 -1.93 19.50
C VAL A 80 9.02 -1.29 18.23
N LEU A 81 8.43 -2.07 17.33
CA LEU A 81 7.81 -1.56 16.10
C LEU A 81 6.42 -1.00 16.43
N VAL A 82 6.22 0.29 16.13
CA VAL A 82 4.97 1.00 16.31
C VAL A 82 4.47 1.55 14.97
N ALA A 83 3.15 1.66 14.83
CA ALA A 83 2.54 2.15 13.61
C ALA A 83 2.54 3.68 13.56
N ARG A 84 3.42 4.28 12.77
CA ARG A 84 3.49 5.69 12.41
C ARG A 84 4.07 5.86 11.02
N HIS A 85 3.51 6.83 10.25
CA HIS A 85 3.97 7.08 8.90
C HIS A 85 5.41 7.60 8.84
N GLU A 86 5.78 8.48 9.77
CA GLU A 86 7.11 9.07 9.81
C GLU A 86 7.82 8.80 11.13
N PRO A 87 9.17 8.74 11.13
CA PRO A 87 9.97 8.78 12.37
C PRO A 87 9.67 10.01 13.20
N ASN A 88 9.41 11.17 12.57
CA ASN A 88 8.99 12.42 13.20
C ASN A 88 7.49 12.37 13.51
N ILE A 89 7.15 12.21 14.79
CA ILE A 89 5.77 12.02 15.26
C ILE A 89 5.05 13.32 15.61
N THR A 90 5.63 14.47 15.28
CA THR A 90 5.11 15.80 15.67
C THR A 90 3.71 16.06 15.15
N SER A 91 3.47 15.79 13.85
CA SER A 91 2.22 16.13 13.18
C SER A 91 1.09 15.13 13.38
N THR A 92 1.41 13.91 13.81
CA THR A 92 0.46 12.79 13.91
C THR A 92 0.15 12.36 15.35
N THR A 93 0.75 13.07 16.33
CA THR A 93 0.52 12.84 17.78
C THR A 93 0.38 14.15 18.53
N ASP A 94 -0.10 14.07 19.78
CA ASP A 94 -0.21 15.19 20.71
C ASP A 94 1.12 15.56 21.41
N VAL A 95 2.26 15.00 20.98
CA VAL A 95 3.57 15.14 21.63
C VAL A 95 3.99 16.60 21.83
N ALA A 96 3.69 17.47 20.85
CA ALA A 96 4.04 18.90 20.92
C ALA A 96 3.32 19.65 22.04
N SER A 97 2.19 19.14 22.54
CA SER A 97 1.43 19.70 23.66
C SER A 97 1.81 19.10 25.03
N ARG A 98 2.73 18.14 25.04
CA ARG A 98 3.12 17.39 26.25
C ARG A 98 4.33 18.05 26.92
N ALA A 99 4.08 18.78 28.02
CA ALA A 99 5.11 19.54 28.72
C ALA A 99 6.30 18.67 29.20
N GLU A 100 6.03 17.42 29.59
CA GLU A 100 7.05 16.44 30.00
C GLU A 100 8.02 16.05 28.88
N PHE A 101 7.65 16.26 27.63
CA PHE A 101 8.47 15.95 26.47
C PHE A 101 9.03 17.19 25.74
N ALA A 102 8.77 18.39 26.24
CA ALA A 102 9.18 19.64 25.59
C ALA A 102 10.70 19.70 25.32
N SER A 103 11.52 19.22 26.26
CA SER A 103 13.00 19.22 26.15
C SER A 103 13.55 18.19 25.17
N ARG A 104 12.72 17.29 24.64
CA ARG A 104 13.14 16.26 23.65
C ARG A 104 12.97 16.70 22.21
N LYS A 105 12.42 17.90 21.97
CA LYS A 105 12.38 18.48 20.64
C LYS A 105 13.81 18.65 20.12
N THR A 106 14.09 18.08 18.93
CA THR A 106 15.44 18.05 18.38
C THR A 106 15.40 18.09 16.86
N LYS A 107 16.57 18.23 16.26
CA LYS A 107 16.78 18.11 14.80
C LYS A 107 17.42 16.77 14.49
N LYS A 108 16.90 16.09 13.48
CA LYS A 108 17.49 14.88 12.89
C LYS A 108 17.45 14.95 11.38
N VAL A 109 18.34 14.19 10.74
CA VAL A 109 18.31 13.99 9.30
C VAL A 109 17.61 12.65 9.03
N VAL A 110 16.48 12.72 8.32
CA VAL A 110 15.74 11.56 7.83
C VAL A 110 15.87 11.57 6.32
N ASP A 111 16.44 10.52 5.75
CA ASP A 111 16.65 10.33 4.31
C ASP A 111 17.24 11.58 3.60
N GLY A 112 18.24 12.19 4.27
CA GLY A 112 18.96 13.36 3.73
C GLY A 112 18.29 14.71 3.99
N VAL A 113 17.09 14.73 4.59
CA VAL A 113 16.35 15.97 4.93
C VAL A 113 16.48 16.25 6.43
N GLU A 114 16.92 17.47 6.79
CA GLU A 114 16.90 17.93 8.18
C GLU A 114 15.47 18.26 8.59
N GLU A 115 14.99 17.60 9.64
CA GLU A 115 13.69 17.81 10.25
C GLU A 115 13.83 18.23 11.70
N GLU A 116 12.95 19.11 12.18
CA GLU A 116 12.85 19.49 13.59
C GLU A 116 11.53 18.97 14.18
N GLY A 117 11.64 18.30 15.34
CA GLY A 117 10.45 17.74 15.99
C GLY A 117 10.77 16.71 17.05
N TRP A 118 9.84 15.80 17.29
CA TRP A 118 9.97 14.67 18.20
C TRP A 118 9.98 13.39 17.38
N PHE A 119 10.97 12.53 17.63
CA PHE A 119 11.18 11.32 16.83
C PHE A 119 10.89 10.06 17.65
N ALA A 120 10.14 9.13 17.09
CA ALA A 120 9.75 7.88 17.75
C ALA A 120 10.95 7.15 18.39
N SER A 121 12.11 7.19 17.72
CA SER A 121 13.38 6.60 18.18
C SER A 121 13.97 7.21 19.46
N ASP A 122 13.44 8.34 19.93
CA ASP A 122 13.87 8.97 21.20
C ASP A 122 12.97 8.58 22.38
N PHE A 123 11.88 7.86 22.14
CA PHE A 123 10.87 7.47 23.14
C PHE A 123 10.85 5.95 23.32
N THR A 124 10.75 5.50 24.56
CA THR A 124 10.42 4.10 24.85
C THR A 124 8.97 3.79 24.48
N LEU A 125 8.63 2.51 24.33
CA LEU A 125 7.24 2.10 24.11
C LEU A 125 6.31 2.63 25.22
N ALA A 126 6.74 2.57 26.48
CA ALA A 126 5.95 3.07 27.60
C ALA A 126 5.59 4.55 27.45
N GLU A 127 6.53 5.38 26.97
CA GLU A 127 6.30 6.79 26.69
C GLU A 127 5.40 7.00 25.47
N ILE A 128 5.63 6.28 24.37
CA ILE A 128 4.77 6.32 23.17
C ILE A 128 3.32 5.98 23.55
N LYS A 129 3.09 5.02 24.43
CA LYS A 129 1.74 4.65 24.88
C LYS A 129 1.01 5.75 25.69
N THR A 130 1.72 6.75 26.20
CA THR A 130 1.09 7.93 26.83
C THR A 130 0.57 8.94 25.81
N LEU A 131 1.10 8.94 24.58
CA LEU A 131 0.70 9.83 23.51
C LEU A 131 -0.64 9.43 22.90
N ARG A 132 -1.25 10.39 22.21
CA ARG A 132 -2.50 10.20 21.49
C ARG A 132 -2.35 10.65 20.05
N ALA A 133 -2.97 9.91 19.14
CA ALA A 133 -2.99 10.23 17.72
C ALA A 133 -3.82 11.47 17.42
N VAL A 134 -3.39 12.24 16.43
CA VAL A 134 -4.12 13.38 15.88
C VAL A 134 -4.22 13.22 14.36
N GLN A 135 -5.28 13.80 13.77
CA GLN A 135 -5.51 13.83 12.34
C GLN A 135 -4.64 14.94 11.70
N PRO A 136 -3.64 14.60 10.86
CA PRO A 136 -2.73 15.60 10.29
C PRO A 136 -3.36 16.44 9.17
N MET A 137 -4.45 15.97 8.56
CA MET A 137 -5.11 16.65 7.45
C MET A 137 -6.26 17.52 7.97
N ALA A 138 -6.08 18.85 7.92
CA ALA A 138 -7.01 19.81 8.53
C ALA A 138 -8.44 19.75 7.98
N GLU A 139 -8.61 19.26 6.74
CA GLU A 139 -9.92 19.12 6.09
C GLU A 139 -10.70 17.88 6.55
N ARG A 140 -10.07 16.95 7.28
CA ARG A 140 -10.70 15.75 7.82
C ARG A 140 -11.23 15.99 9.23
N ASP A 141 -12.06 15.08 9.72
CA ASP A 141 -12.67 15.19 11.05
C ASP A 141 -11.61 15.22 12.16
N GLN A 142 -11.54 16.35 12.87
CA GLN A 142 -10.61 16.60 13.97
C GLN A 142 -11.16 16.17 15.33
N SER A 143 -12.43 15.75 15.40
CA SER A 143 -13.12 15.47 16.69
C SER A 143 -12.55 14.26 17.44
N PHE A 144 -11.76 13.42 16.76
CA PHE A 144 -11.11 12.25 17.34
C PHE A 144 -9.67 12.52 17.83
N ASN A 145 -9.14 13.70 17.63
CA ASN A 145 -7.80 14.07 18.10
C ASN A 145 -7.65 13.86 19.61
N GLY A 146 -6.52 13.28 20.02
CA GLY A 146 -6.22 13.06 21.43
C GLY A 146 -6.96 11.89 22.08
N ARG A 147 -7.72 11.06 21.31
CA ARG A 147 -8.51 9.96 21.88
C ARG A 147 -7.80 8.61 21.82
N TYR A 148 -7.08 8.30 20.75
CA TYR A 148 -6.59 6.97 20.45
C TYR A 148 -5.08 6.82 20.66
N GLN A 149 -4.65 5.67 21.12
CA GLN A 149 -3.24 5.34 21.33
C GLN A 149 -2.53 4.98 20.03
N ILE A 150 -1.20 5.05 20.08
CA ILE A 150 -0.33 4.54 19.01
C ILE A 150 -0.15 3.02 19.23
N PRO A 151 -0.53 2.17 18.26
CA PRO A 151 -0.40 0.72 18.39
C PRO A 151 0.99 0.21 18.01
N THR A 152 1.35 -0.94 18.59
CA THR A 152 2.46 -1.77 18.11
C THR A 152 2.01 -2.63 16.92
N LEU A 153 2.96 -3.17 16.17
CA LEU A 153 2.65 -4.14 15.11
C LEU A 153 1.90 -5.37 15.64
N GLU A 154 2.29 -5.87 16.82
CA GLU A 154 1.62 -7.03 17.42
C GLU A 154 0.14 -6.75 17.72
N GLU A 155 -0.17 -5.56 18.27
CA GLU A 155 -1.56 -5.14 18.50
C GLU A 155 -2.36 -5.03 17.18
N VAL A 156 -1.73 -4.59 16.08
CA VAL A 156 -2.37 -4.54 14.76
C VAL A 156 -2.64 -5.95 14.22
N LEU A 157 -1.68 -6.87 14.36
CA LEU A 157 -1.85 -8.27 13.95
C LEU A 157 -2.96 -8.99 14.75
N ASP A 158 -3.01 -8.75 16.05
CA ASP A 158 -4.06 -9.29 16.92
C ASP A 158 -5.43 -8.75 16.52
N LEU A 159 -5.53 -7.44 16.24
CA LEU A 159 -6.74 -6.82 15.75
C LEU A 159 -7.20 -7.44 14.43
N ALA A 160 -6.29 -7.58 13.45
CA ALA A 160 -6.62 -8.15 12.15
C ALA A 160 -7.21 -9.57 12.27
N LYS A 161 -6.64 -10.40 13.16
CA LYS A 161 -7.16 -11.76 13.44
C LYS A 161 -8.53 -11.71 14.11
N ALA A 162 -8.71 -10.84 15.12
CA ALA A 162 -9.97 -10.73 15.86
C ALA A 162 -11.10 -10.21 14.97
N GLU A 163 -10.87 -9.12 14.23
CA GLU A 163 -11.89 -8.53 13.37
C GLU A 163 -12.15 -9.41 12.14
N GLY A 164 -11.14 -10.12 11.62
CA GLY A 164 -11.32 -11.12 10.57
C GLY A 164 -12.23 -12.27 11.01
N THR A 165 -12.05 -12.78 12.23
CA THR A 165 -12.91 -13.81 12.83
C THR A 165 -14.36 -13.33 12.96
N LYS A 166 -14.58 -12.10 13.46
CA LYS A 166 -15.91 -11.49 13.54
C LYS A 166 -16.57 -11.34 12.17
N ALA A 167 -15.79 -10.94 11.16
CA ALA A 167 -16.28 -10.73 9.80
C ALA A 167 -16.45 -12.03 9.00
N GLY A 168 -16.07 -13.20 9.57
CA GLY A 168 -16.11 -14.49 8.90
C GLY A 168 -15.17 -14.61 7.70
N ARG A 169 -14.07 -13.83 7.66
CA ARG A 169 -13.09 -13.81 6.58
C ARG A 169 -11.68 -13.54 7.09
N THR A 170 -10.67 -13.89 6.31
CA THR A 170 -9.31 -13.48 6.62
C THR A 170 -9.13 -11.99 6.30
N VAL A 171 -8.55 -11.25 7.24
CA VAL A 171 -8.06 -9.88 7.04
C VAL A 171 -6.55 -9.93 7.05
N GLY A 172 -5.92 -9.45 5.97
CA GLY A 172 -4.48 -9.39 5.86
C GLY A 172 -3.90 -8.11 6.47
N VAL A 173 -2.58 -8.13 6.72
CA VAL A 173 -1.82 -6.96 7.17
C VAL A 173 -0.74 -6.64 6.14
N TYR A 174 -0.56 -5.35 5.83
CA TYR A 174 0.34 -4.89 4.77
C TYR A 174 1.41 -3.93 5.33
N PRO A 175 2.34 -4.40 6.20
CA PRO A 175 3.28 -3.50 6.88
C PRO A 175 4.31 -2.89 5.93
N GLU A 176 4.57 -1.60 6.09
CA GLU A 176 5.71 -0.90 5.49
C GLU A 176 6.85 -0.77 6.49
N THR A 177 8.08 -1.03 6.05
CA THR A 177 9.27 -0.61 6.78
C THR A 177 9.64 0.81 6.35
N LYS A 178 9.35 1.78 7.23
CA LYS A 178 9.62 3.21 6.96
C LYS A 178 11.08 3.56 7.20
N HIS A 179 11.70 4.25 6.22
CA HIS A 179 13.05 4.77 6.33
C HIS A 179 14.06 3.74 6.89
N PRO A 180 14.22 2.54 6.26
CA PRO A 180 15.10 1.49 6.79
C PRO A 180 16.52 1.96 7.03
N THR A 181 17.11 2.70 6.09
CA THR A 181 18.48 3.23 6.22
C THR A 181 18.63 4.17 7.43
N TYR A 182 17.63 5.04 7.69
CA TYR A 182 17.62 5.88 8.90
C TYR A 182 17.65 5.03 10.17
N HIS A 183 16.82 3.98 10.25
CA HIS A 183 16.77 3.10 11.42
C HIS A 183 18.03 2.25 11.59
N VAL A 184 18.65 1.79 10.49
CA VAL A 184 19.94 1.09 10.52
C VAL A 184 21.03 1.99 11.13
N ASN A 185 21.09 3.26 10.74
CA ASN A 185 22.05 4.23 11.25
C ASN A 185 21.90 4.51 12.76
N LEU A 186 20.71 4.25 13.31
CA LEU A 186 20.42 4.33 14.75
C LEU A 186 20.62 3.00 15.51
N GLY A 187 21.00 1.91 14.83
CA GLY A 187 21.04 0.57 15.43
C GLY A 187 19.64 -0.02 15.73
N LEU A 188 18.62 0.48 15.06
CA LEU A 188 17.21 0.12 15.25
C LEU A 188 16.62 -0.59 14.03
N GLN A 189 17.40 -1.47 13.38
CA GLN A 189 16.98 -2.21 12.18
C GLN A 189 15.56 -2.75 12.31
N LEU A 190 14.71 -2.47 11.31
CA LEU A 190 13.30 -2.86 11.34
C LEU A 190 13.10 -4.33 10.91
N GLU A 191 13.94 -4.82 10.00
CA GLU A 191 13.74 -6.06 9.25
C GLU A 191 13.67 -7.29 10.15
N ASP A 192 14.71 -7.51 10.96
CA ASP A 192 14.79 -8.70 11.82
C ASP A 192 13.73 -8.67 12.93
N ARG A 193 13.37 -7.46 13.42
CA ARG A 193 12.28 -7.26 14.37
C ARG A 193 10.93 -7.61 13.74
N LEU A 194 10.68 -7.12 12.52
CA LEU A 194 9.49 -7.44 11.75
C LEU A 194 9.38 -8.96 11.52
N LEU A 195 10.46 -9.58 11.03
CA LEU A 195 10.46 -11.02 10.74
C LEU A 195 10.25 -11.86 11.99
N ALA A 196 10.84 -11.49 13.13
CA ALA A 196 10.62 -12.18 14.41
C ALA A 196 9.15 -12.12 14.84
N ILE A 197 8.50 -10.96 14.71
CA ILE A 197 7.07 -10.81 15.00
C ILE A 197 6.25 -11.64 14.02
N LEU A 198 6.48 -11.55 12.71
CA LEU A 198 5.73 -12.33 11.72
C LEU A 198 5.86 -13.85 11.95
N ALA A 199 7.06 -14.33 12.29
CA ALA A 199 7.29 -15.73 12.61
C ALA A 199 6.50 -16.20 13.84
N LYS A 200 6.40 -15.37 14.88
CA LYS A 200 5.59 -15.63 16.07
C LYS A 200 4.09 -15.82 15.72
N TYR A 201 3.61 -15.14 14.68
CA TYR A 201 2.25 -15.30 14.16
C TYR A 201 2.10 -16.44 13.13
N GLY A 202 3.20 -17.12 12.78
CA GLY A 202 3.22 -18.14 11.75
C GLY A 202 3.20 -17.61 10.32
N TYR A 203 3.50 -16.32 10.13
CA TYR A 203 3.50 -15.67 8.83
C TYR A 203 4.89 -15.72 8.20
N THR A 204 5.16 -16.83 7.48
CA THR A 204 6.50 -17.10 6.91
C THR A 204 6.48 -17.46 5.43
N THR A 205 5.30 -17.59 4.81
CA THR A 205 5.15 -18.06 3.42
C THR A 205 4.37 -17.06 2.56
N LYS A 206 4.37 -17.28 1.24
CA LYS A 206 3.56 -16.50 0.30
C LYS A 206 2.05 -16.59 0.56
N ALA A 207 1.59 -17.70 1.15
CA ALA A 207 0.18 -17.90 1.49
C ALA A 207 -0.23 -17.19 2.78
N SER A 208 0.72 -16.70 3.58
CA SER A 208 0.42 -15.93 4.79
C SER A 208 -0.37 -14.66 4.44
N PRO A 209 -1.34 -14.26 5.28
CA PRO A 209 -2.13 -13.05 5.05
C PRO A 209 -1.33 -11.79 5.41
N VAL A 210 -0.13 -11.69 4.86
CA VAL A 210 0.77 -10.56 5.03
C VAL A 210 1.49 -10.25 3.73
N ILE A 211 1.67 -8.95 3.46
CA ILE A 211 2.48 -8.42 2.36
C ILE A 211 3.34 -7.32 2.97
N VAL A 212 4.66 -7.42 2.81
CA VAL A 212 5.60 -6.41 3.33
C VAL A 212 6.02 -5.48 2.20
N GLN A 213 6.09 -4.19 2.48
CA GLN A 213 6.46 -3.18 1.48
C GLN A 213 7.58 -2.26 1.98
N SER A 214 8.30 -1.68 1.04
CA SER A 214 9.35 -0.70 1.31
C SER A 214 9.66 0.12 0.05
N PHE A 215 10.10 1.36 0.25
CA PHE A 215 10.70 2.17 -0.82
C PHE A 215 12.15 1.77 -1.11
N GLU A 216 12.89 1.27 -0.12
CA GLU A 216 14.31 0.93 -0.26
C GLU A 216 14.51 -0.48 -0.84
N VAL A 217 15.27 -0.57 -1.93
CA VAL A 217 15.55 -1.81 -2.65
C VAL A 217 16.42 -2.77 -1.83
N SER A 218 17.42 -2.26 -1.13
CA SER A 218 18.34 -3.06 -0.30
C SER A 218 17.59 -3.73 0.87
N ASN A 219 16.62 -3.04 1.47
CA ASN A 219 15.73 -3.57 2.50
C ASN A 219 14.97 -4.79 1.99
N LEU A 220 14.30 -4.68 0.84
CA LEU A 220 13.55 -5.79 0.25
C LEU A 220 14.45 -6.95 -0.20
N LYS A 221 15.63 -6.66 -0.77
CA LYS A 221 16.62 -7.68 -1.12
C LYS A 221 17.09 -8.43 0.14
N TYR A 222 17.34 -7.74 1.24
CA TYR A 222 17.68 -8.37 2.51
C TYR A 222 16.53 -9.25 3.02
N LEU A 223 15.30 -8.72 3.09
CA LEU A 223 14.11 -9.46 3.51
C LEU A 223 13.91 -10.74 2.67
N ARG A 224 14.08 -10.65 1.33
CA ARG A 224 13.95 -11.81 0.44
C ARG A 224 14.93 -12.94 0.78
N THR A 225 16.11 -12.64 1.33
CA THR A 225 17.04 -13.70 1.79
C THR A 225 16.56 -14.43 3.05
N LYS A 226 15.59 -13.87 3.80
CA LYS A 226 15.17 -14.34 5.12
C LYS A 226 13.75 -14.89 5.16
N THR A 227 12.88 -14.47 4.22
CA THR A 227 11.46 -14.85 4.26
C THR A 227 10.90 -15.18 2.88
N GLN A 228 9.82 -15.98 2.90
CA GLN A 228 9.00 -16.28 1.72
C GLN A 228 7.69 -15.48 1.67
N VAL A 229 7.42 -14.57 2.62
CA VAL A 229 6.24 -13.72 2.53
C VAL A 229 6.29 -12.84 1.27
N ARG A 230 5.13 -12.38 0.81
CA ARG A 230 5.05 -11.49 -0.34
C ARG A 230 5.70 -10.15 -0.01
N LEU A 231 6.53 -9.67 -0.94
CA LEU A 231 7.22 -8.38 -0.83
C LEU A 231 6.81 -7.47 -1.99
N VAL A 232 6.68 -6.17 -1.72
CA VAL A 232 6.29 -5.16 -2.71
C VAL A 232 7.27 -3.99 -2.69
N GLN A 233 7.77 -3.62 -3.87
CA GLN A 233 8.59 -2.44 -4.09
C GLN A 233 7.71 -1.23 -4.28
N LEU A 234 7.78 -0.27 -3.37
CA LEU A 234 7.12 1.03 -3.52
C LEU A 234 7.92 1.94 -4.46
N VAL A 235 7.20 2.76 -5.22
CA VAL A 235 7.78 3.67 -6.23
C VAL A 235 7.10 5.03 -6.12
N ASP A 236 7.89 6.08 -5.88
CA ASP A 236 7.42 7.44 -5.66
C ASP A 236 7.97 8.43 -6.70
N ALA A 237 7.57 9.68 -6.58
CA ALA A 237 8.11 10.85 -7.26
C ALA A 237 7.85 12.09 -6.40
N ASP A 238 8.53 13.20 -6.70
CA ASP A 238 8.33 14.47 -6.01
C ASP A 238 6.93 15.06 -6.32
N ASP A 239 6.56 15.12 -7.60
CA ASP A 239 5.26 15.67 -8.05
C ASP A 239 4.96 15.23 -9.49
N VAL A 240 3.81 15.69 -10.02
CA VAL A 240 3.42 15.58 -11.43
C VAL A 240 3.55 16.95 -12.10
N ASN A 241 4.45 17.05 -13.07
CA ASN A 241 4.63 18.27 -13.86
C ASN A 241 3.33 18.71 -14.57
N PRO A 242 3.25 19.98 -15.01
CA PRO A 242 2.09 20.46 -15.77
C PRO A 242 1.74 19.61 -16.99
N ASP A 243 2.73 19.06 -17.68
CA ASP A 243 2.55 18.20 -18.87
C ASP A 243 2.20 16.75 -18.57
N GLY A 244 2.16 16.36 -17.28
CA GLY A 244 1.85 14.99 -16.84
C GLY A 244 3.06 14.08 -16.66
N THR A 245 4.27 14.55 -16.93
CA THR A 245 5.50 13.80 -16.61
C THR A 245 5.77 13.81 -15.09
N MET A 246 6.51 12.81 -14.60
CA MET A 246 6.90 12.76 -13.19
C MET A 246 8.02 13.77 -12.92
N SER A 247 7.84 14.58 -11.86
CA SER A 247 8.92 15.37 -11.26
C SER A 247 9.81 14.44 -10.43
N LEU A 248 11.07 14.30 -10.84
CA LEU A 248 12.05 13.46 -10.15
C LEU A 248 13.11 14.37 -9.51
N VAL A 249 12.70 15.04 -8.44
CA VAL A 249 13.54 15.97 -7.67
C VAL A 249 13.86 15.35 -6.30
N ALA A 250 15.11 15.46 -5.86
CA ALA A 250 15.52 14.96 -4.55
C ALA A 250 14.73 15.67 -3.42
N PRO A 251 14.34 14.95 -2.36
CA PRO A 251 14.74 13.58 -1.99
C PRO A 251 13.86 12.47 -2.58
N TYR A 252 12.81 12.81 -3.35
CA TYR A 252 11.80 11.86 -3.84
C TYR A 252 12.06 11.34 -5.27
N ASP A 253 13.27 11.59 -5.81
CA ASP A 253 13.66 11.12 -7.15
C ASP A 253 14.01 9.63 -7.20
N LYS A 254 14.46 9.05 -6.07
CA LYS A 254 14.98 7.67 -5.98
C LYS A 254 14.85 7.07 -4.59
N PRO A 255 14.94 5.73 -4.45
CA PRO A 255 15.11 5.08 -3.15
C PRO A 255 16.29 5.67 -2.38
N TYR A 256 16.14 5.89 -1.07
CA TYR A 256 17.18 6.56 -0.29
C TYR A 256 18.47 5.72 -0.20
N ASP A 257 18.37 4.40 -0.16
CA ASP A 257 19.53 3.51 -0.23
C ASP A 257 20.32 3.68 -1.55
N PHE A 258 19.66 4.03 -2.66
CA PHE A 258 20.33 4.41 -3.91
C PHE A 258 21.10 5.73 -3.75
N ALA A 259 20.50 6.71 -3.08
CA ALA A 259 21.18 7.99 -2.81
C ALA A 259 22.46 7.77 -1.97
N VAL A 260 22.38 6.96 -0.92
CA VAL A 260 23.52 6.60 -0.05
C VAL A 260 24.58 5.82 -0.80
N ALA A 261 24.19 4.91 -1.70
CA ALA A 261 25.12 4.10 -2.50
C ALA A 261 25.70 4.86 -3.70
N GLY A 262 25.25 6.08 -3.99
CA GLY A 262 25.65 6.82 -5.19
C GLY A 262 25.09 6.23 -6.49
N ASP A 263 24.05 5.40 -6.42
CA ASP A 263 23.35 4.88 -7.58
C ASP A 263 22.54 6.02 -8.24
N ARG A 264 22.70 6.16 -9.55
CA ARG A 264 22.06 7.23 -10.33
C ARG A 264 20.65 6.89 -10.80
N ARG A 265 20.20 5.65 -10.61
CA ARG A 265 18.85 5.24 -10.99
C ARG A 265 17.83 5.98 -10.16
N THR A 266 16.67 6.24 -10.77
CA THR A 266 15.53 6.88 -10.13
C THR A 266 14.41 5.87 -9.88
N PHE A 267 13.38 6.27 -9.16
CA PHE A 267 12.17 5.46 -9.01
C PHE A 267 11.58 5.05 -10.36
N ALA A 268 11.54 5.95 -11.35
CA ALA A 268 11.06 5.63 -12.69
C ALA A 268 11.86 4.51 -13.37
N SER A 269 13.15 4.36 -13.04
CA SER A 269 13.99 3.28 -13.59
C SER A 269 13.48 1.89 -13.21
N LEU A 270 12.86 1.75 -12.02
CA LEU A 270 12.31 0.49 -11.52
C LEU A 270 11.06 0.04 -12.29
N LEU A 271 10.37 0.97 -12.96
CA LEU A 271 9.16 0.71 -13.73
C LEU A 271 9.41 0.46 -15.23
N THR A 272 10.66 0.59 -15.70
CA THR A 272 11.03 0.18 -17.05
C THR A 272 10.91 -1.35 -17.21
N PRO A 273 10.76 -1.90 -18.43
CA PRO A 273 10.70 -3.35 -18.62
C PRO A 273 11.88 -4.11 -17.99
N ASP A 274 13.10 -3.56 -18.02
CA ASP A 274 14.27 -4.19 -17.40
C ASP A 274 14.29 -3.96 -15.88
N GLY A 275 13.86 -2.78 -15.40
CA GLY A 275 13.68 -2.52 -13.97
C GLY A 275 12.67 -3.49 -13.34
N LEU A 276 11.54 -3.73 -13.98
CA LEU A 276 10.53 -4.70 -13.52
C LEU A 276 11.07 -6.14 -13.46
N LYS A 277 11.92 -6.56 -14.41
CA LYS A 277 12.61 -7.85 -14.35
C LYS A 277 13.56 -7.91 -13.14
N GLU A 278 14.28 -6.83 -12.84
CA GLU A 278 15.12 -6.76 -11.63
C GLU A 278 14.25 -6.83 -10.37
N VAL A 279 13.20 -6.03 -10.27
CA VAL A 279 12.28 -6.05 -9.13
C VAL A 279 11.73 -7.46 -8.89
N LYS A 280 11.37 -8.20 -9.94
CA LYS A 280 10.89 -9.59 -9.84
C LYS A 280 11.87 -10.54 -9.16
N THR A 281 13.16 -10.24 -9.16
CA THR A 281 14.16 -11.11 -8.50
C THR A 281 14.06 -11.07 -6.97
N TYR A 282 13.48 -10.00 -6.38
CA TYR A 282 13.40 -9.82 -4.94
C TYR A 282 11.99 -9.48 -4.40
N ALA A 283 11.06 -9.07 -5.27
CA ALA A 283 9.71 -8.72 -4.88
C ALA A 283 8.66 -9.51 -5.67
N ASP A 284 7.44 -9.57 -5.15
CA ASP A 284 6.28 -10.23 -5.74
C ASP A 284 5.32 -9.21 -6.39
N GLY A 285 5.52 -7.92 -6.15
CA GLY A 285 4.72 -6.85 -6.71
C GLY A 285 5.40 -5.49 -6.64
N ILE A 286 4.75 -4.51 -7.23
CA ILE A 286 5.08 -3.09 -7.15
C ILE A 286 3.92 -2.30 -6.57
N GLY A 287 4.22 -1.25 -5.79
CA GLY A 287 3.29 -0.25 -5.28
C GLY A 287 3.67 1.13 -5.82
N PRO A 288 3.29 1.47 -7.06
CA PRO A 288 3.64 2.76 -7.63
C PRO A 288 2.65 3.85 -7.17
N TRP A 289 3.15 5.10 -7.03
CA TRP A 289 2.25 6.24 -6.98
C TRP A 289 1.38 6.27 -8.24
N LYS A 290 0.07 6.41 -8.07
CA LYS A 290 -0.94 6.20 -9.13
C LYS A 290 -0.68 6.95 -10.44
N PRO A 291 -0.06 8.18 -10.47
CA PRO A 291 0.25 8.88 -11.72
C PRO A 291 1.26 8.16 -12.63
N TYR A 292 2.06 7.22 -12.11
CA TYR A 292 2.90 6.36 -12.97
C TYR A 292 2.09 5.42 -13.86
N LEU A 293 0.85 5.12 -13.47
CA LEU A 293 -0.04 4.21 -14.21
C LEU A 293 -0.96 4.99 -15.15
N ILE A 294 -1.60 6.04 -14.64
CA ILE A 294 -2.45 6.94 -15.43
C ILE A 294 -2.11 8.36 -14.98
N PRO A 295 -1.28 9.06 -15.75
CA PRO A 295 -0.91 10.43 -15.42
C PRO A 295 -2.07 11.41 -15.66
N SER A 296 -1.97 12.59 -15.09
CA SER A 296 -2.86 13.71 -15.36
C SER A 296 -2.03 14.95 -15.73
N LYS A 297 -2.57 15.82 -16.55
CA LYS A 297 -1.91 17.07 -16.97
C LYS A 297 -2.78 18.28 -16.67
N GLN A 298 -2.15 19.42 -16.49
CA GLN A 298 -2.84 20.70 -16.44
C GLN A 298 -3.36 21.09 -17.84
N VAL A 299 -4.42 21.87 -17.86
CA VAL A 299 -4.98 22.48 -19.08
C VAL A 299 -4.54 23.94 -19.15
N ASP A 300 -4.12 24.38 -20.31
CA ASP A 300 -3.81 25.76 -20.68
C ASP A 300 -4.37 25.99 -22.09
N ALA A 301 -5.69 26.14 -22.17
CA ALA A 301 -6.39 26.25 -23.45
C ALA A 301 -6.14 27.63 -24.13
N ASN A 302 -5.93 28.67 -23.33
CA ASN A 302 -5.67 30.04 -23.84
C ASN A 302 -4.18 30.25 -24.18
N ARG A 303 -3.28 29.32 -23.77
CA ARG A 303 -1.81 29.36 -24.01
C ARG A 303 -1.11 30.57 -23.40
N ASP A 304 -1.53 30.95 -22.20
CA ASP A 304 -0.88 32.05 -21.45
C ASP A 304 0.24 31.55 -20.51
N GLY A 305 0.49 30.24 -20.50
CA GLY A 305 1.52 29.59 -19.70
C GLY A 305 1.09 29.29 -18.26
N LYS A 306 -0.21 29.38 -17.96
CA LYS A 306 -0.79 29.06 -16.65
C LYS A 306 -1.85 27.99 -16.79
N ALA A 307 -2.04 27.24 -15.71
CA ALA A 307 -3.14 26.29 -15.65
C ALA A 307 -4.49 27.04 -15.62
N ASP A 308 -5.45 26.54 -16.41
CA ASP A 308 -6.82 27.01 -16.39
C ASP A 308 -7.54 26.49 -15.11
N ASP A 309 -8.31 27.35 -14.47
CA ASP A 309 -9.26 26.99 -13.42
C ASP A 309 -10.52 26.39 -14.08
N LEU A 310 -10.53 25.05 -14.22
CA LEU A 310 -11.59 24.34 -14.94
C LEU A 310 -12.94 24.32 -14.21
N ASN A 311 -12.89 24.43 -12.88
CA ASN A 311 -14.09 24.40 -12.05
C ASN A 311 -14.58 25.79 -11.60
N GLY A 312 -13.80 26.85 -11.83
CA GLY A 312 -14.16 28.26 -11.57
C GLY A 312 -14.16 28.63 -10.09
N ASP A 313 -13.41 27.91 -9.23
CA ASP A 313 -13.40 28.19 -7.78
C ASP A 313 -12.26 29.11 -7.31
N GLY A 314 -11.42 29.57 -8.25
CA GLY A 314 -10.29 30.46 -8.01
C GLY A 314 -9.06 29.80 -7.42
N ARG A 315 -8.98 28.47 -7.46
CA ARG A 315 -7.83 27.66 -7.00
C ARG A 315 -7.38 26.74 -8.12
N ILE A 316 -6.10 26.41 -8.15
CA ILE A 316 -5.55 25.40 -9.04
C ILE A 316 -5.18 24.17 -8.20
N ASP A 317 -5.89 23.06 -8.41
CA ASP A 317 -5.62 21.76 -7.74
C ASP A 317 -5.91 20.58 -8.69
N ASP A 318 -6.07 19.37 -8.18
CA ASP A 318 -6.29 18.21 -9.04
C ASP A 318 -7.58 18.30 -9.88
N ARG A 319 -8.59 19.10 -9.45
CA ARG A 319 -9.83 19.34 -10.20
C ARG A 319 -9.59 20.12 -11.51
N ASP A 320 -8.41 20.71 -11.66
CA ASP A 320 -8.01 21.47 -12.85
C ASP A 320 -7.04 20.70 -13.76
N ARG A 321 -6.89 19.42 -13.45
CA ARG A 321 -6.13 18.46 -14.27
C ARG A 321 -7.07 17.56 -15.04
N VAL A 322 -6.61 17.07 -16.18
CA VAL A 322 -7.33 16.07 -17.01
C VAL A 322 -6.50 14.79 -17.10
N MET A 323 -7.18 13.66 -17.11
CA MET A 323 -6.52 12.37 -17.23
C MET A 323 -5.86 12.17 -18.59
N MET A 324 -4.74 11.49 -18.61
CA MET A 324 -4.02 11.09 -19.80
C MET A 324 -4.23 9.60 -20.08
N PRO A 325 -3.86 9.09 -21.25
CA PRO A 325 -3.86 7.65 -21.51
C PRO A 325 -2.99 6.89 -20.51
N ALA A 326 -3.43 5.68 -20.15
CA ALA A 326 -2.66 4.80 -19.28
C ALA A 326 -1.30 4.44 -19.89
N THR A 327 -0.30 4.28 -19.02
CA THR A 327 1.03 3.78 -19.41
C THR A 327 1.02 2.25 -19.53
N ASP A 328 2.10 1.67 -20.07
CA ASP A 328 2.26 0.22 -20.17
C ASP A 328 2.74 -0.44 -18.86
N VAL A 329 2.85 0.27 -17.73
CA VAL A 329 3.45 -0.25 -16.49
C VAL A 329 2.70 -1.48 -15.98
N VAL A 330 1.37 -1.45 -15.89
CA VAL A 330 0.58 -2.62 -15.42
C VAL A 330 0.81 -3.83 -16.33
N LYS A 331 0.68 -3.66 -17.62
CA LYS A 331 0.92 -4.71 -18.63
C LYS A 331 2.33 -5.31 -18.51
N ASN A 332 3.35 -4.45 -18.39
CA ASN A 332 4.75 -4.88 -18.29
C ASN A 332 5.04 -5.58 -16.97
N ALA A 333 4.45 -5.12 -15.85
CA ALA A 333 4.54 -5.77 -14.54
C ALA A 333 3.90 -7.16 -14.55
N HIS A 334 2.68 -7.29 -15.11
CA HIS A 334 2.00 -8.56 -15.25
C HIS A 334 2.76 -9.53 -16.16
N ALA A 335 3.39 -9.03 -17.24
CA ALA A 335 4.20 -9.86 -18.15
C ALA A 335 5.38 -10.56 -17.44
N VAL A 336 5.89 -9.99 -16.35
CA VAL A 336 6.95 -10.60 -15.51
C VAL A 336 6.39 -11.23 -14.23
N GLY A 337 5.07 -11.23 -14.02
CA GLY A 337 4.40 -11.83 -12.88
C GLY A 337 4.50 -11.01 -11.59
N LEU A 338 4.51 -9.68 -11.67
CA LEU A 338 4.44 -8.75 -10.54
C LEU A 338 3.01 -8.24 -10.36
N MET A 339 2.48 -8.30 -9.13
CA MET A 339 1.25 -7.61 -8.73
C MET A 339 1.46 -6.09 -8.78
N VAL A 340 0.39 -5.34 -9.01
CA VAL A 340 0.42 -3.86 -9.05
C VAL A 340 -0.62 -3.30 -8.08
N HIS A 341 -0.14 -2.64 -7.00
CA HIS A 341 -0.97 -2.04 -5.95
C HIS A 341 -0.68 -0.54 -5.83
N PRO A 342 -1.33 0.33 -6.64
CA PRO A 342 -1.08 1.77 -6.59
C PRO A 342 -1.64 2.42 -5.33
N TYR A 343 -1.00 3.54 -4.94
CA TYR A 343 -1.37 4.44 -3.84
C TYR A 343 -1.42 5.89 -4.32
N THR A 344 -2.07 6.80 -3.67
CA THR A 344 -3.10 6.68 -2.65
C THR A 344 -4.41 7.20 -3.21
N PHE A 345 -5.47 6.42 -3.05
CA PHE A 345 -6.81 6.81 -3.47
C PHE A 345 -7.51 7.55 -2.32
N ARG A 346 -7.99 8.74 -2.63
CA ARG A 346 -8.66 9.65 -1.70
C ARG A 346 -9.97 10.13 -2.31
N SER A 347 -11.00 10.27 -1.47
CA SER A 347 -12.37 10.60 -1.96
C SER A 347 -12.71 12.08 -1.86
N GLU A 348 -11.81 12.91 -1.34
CA GLU A 348 -12.00 14.37 -1.32
C GLU A 348 -11.99 14.92 -2.75
N ALA A 349 -13.03 15.67 -3.13
CA ALA A 349 -13.22 16.18 -4.50
C ALA A 349 -11.98 16.90 -5.05
N ARG A 350 -11.28 17.67 -4.21
CA ARG A 350 -10.05 18.38 -4.58
C ARG A 350 -8.86 17.47 -4.95
N ARG A 351 -8.97 16.17 -4.72
CA ARG A 351 -7.98 15.15 -5.04
C ARG A 351 -8.30 14.37 -6.31
N LEU A 352 -9.34 14.77 -7.01
CA LEU A 352 -9.85 14.07 -8.19
C LEU A 352 -9.69 14.95 -9.43
N ALA A 353 -9.20 14.38 -10.52
CA ALA A 353 -9.13 15.05 -11.81
C ALA A 353 -10.53 15.45 -12.30
N SER A 354 -10.61 16.48 -13.14
CA SER A 354 -11.86 17.04 -13.65
C SER A 354 -12.74 16.01 -14.37
N ASP A 355 -12.12 15.01 -14.99
CA ASP A 355 -12.80 13.91 -15.69
C ASP A 355 -13.77 13.14 -14.78
N PHE A 356 -13.45 13.04 -13.49
CA PHE A 356 -14.27 12.32 -12.52
C PHE A 356 -15.45 13.13 -11.98
N LYS A 357 -15.51 14.43 -12.24
CA LYS A 357 -16.62 15.32 -11.82
C LYS A 357 -16.97 15.20 -10.32
N GLY A 358 -15.95 14.98 -9.49
CA GLY A 358 -16.11 14.80 -8.05
C GLY A 358 -16.63 13.44 -7.60
N ASP A 359 -16.78 12.45 -8.50
CA ASP A 359 -17.12 11.08 -8.15
C ASP A 359 -15.85 10.22 -7.96
N PRO A 360 -15.47 9.90 -6.70
CA PRO A 360 -14.29 9.09 -6.45
C PRO A 360 -14.42 7.65 -6.97
N LYS A 361 -15.64 7.12 -7.09
CA LYS A 361 -15.85 5.76 -7.63
C LYS A 361 -15.43 5.66 -9.08
N ALA A 362 -15.54 6.73 -9.86
CA ALA A 362 -15.11 6.77 -11.25
C ALA A 362 -13.58 6.60 -11.35
N GLU A 363 -12.80 7.20 -10.44
CA GLU A 363 -11.36 6.98 -10.38
C GLU A 363 -11.02 5.51 -10.08
N TYR A 364 -11.60 4.93 -9.01
CA TYR A 364 -11.35 3.52 -8.67
C TYR A 364 -11.69 2.58 -9.84
N LYS A 365 -12.83 2.78 -10.51
CA LYS A 365 -13.25 1.95 -11.65
C LYS A 365 -12.23 2.01 -12.78
N LEU A 366 -11.74 3.21 -13.12
CA LEU A 366 -10.73 3.38 -14.16
C LEU A 366 -9.47 2.55 -13.88
N PHE A 367 -8.99 2.55 -12.64
CA PHE A 367 -7.80 1.78 -12.26
C PHE A 367 -8.08 0.28 -12.17
N PHE A 368 -9.25 -0.13 -11.70
CA PHE A 368 -9.65 -1.55 -11.71
C PHE A 368 -9.78 -2.10 -13.15
N GLU A 369 -10.32 -1.31 -14.07
CA GLU A 369 -10.42 -1.66 -15.48
C GLU A 369 -9.05 -1.73 -16.16
N LEU A 370 -8.08 -0.93 -15.73
CA LEU A 370 -6.68 -1.03 -16.16
C LEU A 370 -6.03 -2.35 -15.75
N GLY A 371 -6.54 -3.01 -14.71
CA GLY A 371 -6.06 -4.31 -14.23
C GLY A 371 -5.15 -4.27 -13.02
N VAL A 372 -5.19 -3.20 -12.20
CA VAL A 372 -4.45 -3.21 -10.93
C VAL A 372 -4.97 -4.30 -10.00
N ASP A 373 -4.06 -4.93 -9.24
CA ASP A 373 -4.36 -6.08 -8.38
C ASP A 373 -4.88 -5.67 -6.99
N GLY A 374 -4.79 -4.39 -6.67
CA GLY A 374 -5.31 -3.81 -5.42
C GLY A 374 -5.07 -2.31 -5.39
N VAL A 375 -5.71 -1.63 -4.45
CA VAL A 375 -5.58 -0.17 -4.27
C VAL A 375 -5.43 0.19 -2.80
N PHE A 376 -4.52 1.13 -2.49
CA PHE A 376 -4.42 1.73 -1.15
C PHE A 376 -5.41 2.88 -1.06
N SER A 377 -6.38 2.75 -0.15
CA SER A 377 -7.49 3.69 -0.02
C SER A 377 -7.63 4.24 1.41
N ASP A 378 -7.75 5.56 1.52
CA ASP A 378 -8.13 6.22 2.78
C ASP A 378 -9.63 5.99 3.10
N PHE A 379 -10.43 5.57 2.10
CA PHE A 379 -11.88 5.35 2.16
C PHE A 379 -12.26 3.95 1.66
N PRO A 380 -12.02 2.88 2.44
CA PRO A 380 -12.20 1.50 1.98
C PRO A 380 -13.60 1.16 1.49
N ASP A 381 -14.64 1.76 2.04
CA ASP A 381 -16.04 1.59 1.62
C ASP A 381 -16.27 2.08 0.19
N VAL A 382 -15.68 3.22 -0.18
CA VAL A 382 -15.78 3.78 -1.53
C VAL A 382 -15.07 2.88 -2.54
N ALA A 383 -13.84 2.44 -2.20
CA ALA A 383 -13.08 1.50 -3.01
C ALA A 383 -13.86 0.17 -3.21
N LYS A 384 -14.39 -0.40 -2.11
CA LYS A 384 -15.20 -1.61 -2.15
C LYS A 384 -16.45 -1.43 -3.00
N ALA A 385 -17.17 -0.31 -2.82
CA ALA A 385 -18.38 -0.03 -3.60
C ALA A 385 -18.08 0.12 -5.10
N ALA A 386 -16.94 0.74 -5.46
CA ALA A 386 -16.51 0.84 -6.86
C ALA A 386 -16.11 -0.51 -7.47
N ARG A 387 -15.46 -1.38 -6.66
CA ARG A 387 -15.05 -2.72 -7.08
C ARG A 387 -16.22 -3.68 -7.28
N ASP A 388 -17.21 -3.64 -6.41
CA ASP A 388 -18.29 -4.64 -6.37
C ASP A 388 -19.49 -4.27 -7.26
N HIS A 389 -19.50 -3.07 -7.87
CA HIS A 389 -20.54 -2.52 -8.77
C HIS A 389 -19.97 -2.08 -10.12
#